data_d4a0e0639cc82a3621de6c36cd8aaec4
#
_entry.id   d4a0e0639cc82a3621de6c36cd8aaec4
#
_cell.length_a   1.000
_cell.length_b   1.000
_cell.length_c   1.000
_cell.angle_alpha   90.00
_cell.angle_beta   90.00
_cell.angle_gamma   90.00
#
_symmetry.space_group_name_H-M   'P 1'
#
loop_
_entity.id
_entity.type
_entity.pdbx_description
1 polymer ?
#
loop_
_entity_poly.entity_id
_entity_poly.type
_entity_poly.pdbx_seq_one_letter_code
_entity_poly.pdbx_strand_id
1 'polypeptide(L)'
;VINTAYALTYTLGTASGITNGTPASRLVVSEGGEYVVNFSAQISSTSSSTVSFWFWPRVNGSDVAGSTMINALHRNGATLVVSRSAILNLTAGDYLEAMWAVDSTSGFLDASAATAFAPAAPATTISITRLHG
;
A
#
# COMPACT_ATOMS: atom_id res chain seq x y z
N VAL A 1 -7.79 -9.56 11.14
CA VAL A 1 -8.80 -9.03 12.10
C VAL A 1 -9.47 -7.82 11.46
N ILE A 2 -10.78 -7.79 11.50
CA ILE A 2 -11.56 -6.68 10.92
C ILE A 2 -11.34 -5.38 11.73
N ASN A 3 -11.48 -4.25 11.04
CA ASN A 3 -11.38 -2.92 11.63
C ASN A 3 -10.07 -2.68 12.41
N THR A 4 -9.01 -3.30 11.92
CA THR A 4 -7.66 -3.20 12.50
C THR A 4 -6.69 -2.76 11.42
N ALA A 5 -5.82 -1.81 11.74
CA ALA A 5 -4.80 -1.32 10.82
C ALA A 5 -3.61 -2.27 10.77
N TYR A 6 -3.16 -2.58 9.57
CA TYR A 6 -1.96 -3.39 9.32
C TYR A 6 -1.01 -2.65 8.40
N ALA A 7 0.28 -2.77 8.69
CA ALA A 7 1.33 -2.24 7.81
C ALA A 7 1.69 -3.29 6.76
N LEU A 8 1.79 -2.87 5.50
CA LEU A 8 2.23 -3.72 4.41
C LEU A 8 3.76 -3.80 4.39
N THR A 9 4.28 -5.00 4.17
CA THR A 9 5.71 -5.23 4.01
C THR A 9 6.08 -5.29 2.54
N TYR A 10 7.22 -4.71 2.19
CA TYR A 10 7.73 -4.71 0.83
C TYR A 10 9.16 -5.19 0.80
N THR A 11 9.50 -5.90 -0.28
CA THR A 11 10.89 -6.18 -0.65
C THR A 11 11.26 -5.17 -1.72
N LEU A 12 12.30 -4.39 -1.46
CA LEU A 12 12.74 -3.37 -2.43
C LEU A 12 13.40 -4.04 -3.62
N GLY A 13 12.95 -3.66 -4.82
CA GLY A 13 13.59 -3.99 -6.08
C GLY A 13 14.70 -3.00 -6.39
N THR A 14 14.56 -2.28 -7.50
CA THR A 14 15.48 -1.20 -7.83
C THR A 14 15.22 -0.02 -6.90
N ALA A 15 16.21 0.33 -6.09
CA ALA A 15 16.10 1.42 -5.12
C ALA A 15 17.37 2.25 -5.05
N SER A 16 17.20 3.56 -4.90
CA SER A 16 18.29 4.50 -4.65
C SER A 16 17.81 5.53 -3.63
N GLY A 17 18.53 5.62 -2.51
CA GLY A 17 18.17 6.54 -1.44
C GLY A 17 16.98 6.09 -0.58
N ILE A 18 16.49 4.86 -0.78
CA ILE A 18 15.40 4.27 0.00
C ILE A 18 15.83 2.88 0.46
N THR A 19 15.67 2.60 1.74
CA THR A 19 16.01 1.31 2.35
C THR A 19 14.88 0.79 3.20
N ASN A 20 14.83 -0.53 3.38
CA ASN A 20 13.93 -1.12 4.37
C ASN A 20 14.44 -0.83 5.78
N GLY A 21 13.51 -0.48 6.67
CA GLY A 21 13.80 -0.36 8.09
C GLY A 21 13.50 -1.66 8.84
N THR A 22 13.37 -1.55 10.14
CA THR A 22 12.97 -2.63 11.03
C THR A 22 11.76 -2.16 11.83
N PRO A 23 10.57 -2.73 11.65
CA PRO A 23 10.23 -3.83 10.73
C PRO A 23 10.30 -3.46 9.24
N ALA A 24 10.29 -4.46 8.37
CA ALA A 24 10.44 -4.30 6.92
C ALA A 24 9.27 -3.55 6.25
N SER A 25 8.20 -3.24 6.97
CA SER A 25 7.13 -2.36 6.49
C SER A 25 7.60 -0.91 6.35
N ARG A 26 8.69 -0.54 7.01
CA ARG A 26 9.24 0.81 6.97
C ARG A 26 10.11 1.02 5.74
N LEU A 27 9.79 2.06 4.99
CA LEU A 27 10.56 2.50 3.85
C LEU A 27 11.24 3.81 4.23
N VAL A 28 12.55 3.76 4.45
CA VAL A 28 13.34 4.86 5.00
C VAL A 28 13.98 5.66 3.88
N VAL A 29 13.81 6.98 3.88
CA VAL A 29 14.45 7.87 2.91
C VAL A 29 15.76 8.42 3.48
N SER A 30 16.81 8.45 2.64
CA SER A 30 18.13 8.93 3.05
C SER A 30 18.30 10.44 2.87
N GLU A 31 17.45 11.06 2.06
CA GLU A 31 17.51 12.50 1.76
C GLU A 31 16.17 13.17 1.96
N GLY A 32 16.17 14.38 2.50
CA GLY A 32 14.97 15.19 2.61
C GLY A 32 14.51 15.71 1.27
N GLY A 33 13.23 15.99 1.14
CA GLY A 33 12.65 16.58 -0.04
C GLY A 33 11.20 16.24 -0.23
N GLU A 34 10.70 16.58 -1.40
CA GLU A 34 9.34 16.28 -1.80
C GLU A 34 9.31 14.99 -2.61
N TYR A 35 8.47 14.05 -2.20
CA TYR A 35 8.39 12.73 -2.81
C TYR A 35 7.00 12.48 -3.39
N VAL A 36 6.95 11.84 -4.56
CA VAL A 36 5.73 11.24 -5.10
C VAL A 36 5.69 9.79 -4.66
N VAL A 37 4.59 9.41 -4.04
CA VAL A 37 4.34 8.02 -3.64
C VAL A 37 3.16 7.51 -4.46
N ASN A 38 3.39 6.47 -5.25
CA ASN A 38 2.34 5.79 -6.00
C ASN A 38 2.09 4.43 -5.36
N PHE A 39 0.86 4.16 -5.00
CA PHE A 39 0.45 2.93 -4.37
C PHE A 39 -0.65 2.25 -5.18
N SER A 40 -0.57 0.94 -5.32
CA SER A 40 -1.67 0.16 -5.87
C SER A 40 -1.87 -1.11 -5.06
N ALA A 41 -3.11 -1.57 -5.00
CA ALA A 41 -3.47 -2.83 -4.35
C ALA A 41 -4.51 -3.56 -5.21
N GLN A 42 -4.43 -4.88 -5.18
CA GLN A 42 -5.40 -5.75 -5.82
C GLN A 42 -6.26 -6.34 -4.71
N ILE A 43 -7.53 -5.96 -4.69
CA ILE A 43 -8.48 -6.36 -3.64
C ILE A 43 -9.48 -7.36 -4.17
N SER A 44 -9.92 -8.27 -3.33
CA SER A 44 -10.92 -9.27 -3.66
C SER A 44 -11.74 -9.65 -2.44
N SER A 45 -12.86 -10.35 -2.65
CA SER A 45 -13.74 -10.77 -1.57
C SER A 45 -14.41 -12.09 -1.91
N THR A 46 -14.67 -12.89 -0.88
CA THR A 46 -15.48 -14.11 -0.96
C THR A 46 -16.92 -13.88 -0.51
N SER A 47 -17.30 -12.64 -0.19
CA SER A 47 -18.66 -12.28 0.24
C SER A 47 -19.49 -11.68 -0.88
N SER A 48 -20.78 -11.97 -0.90
CA SER A 48 -21.73 -11.27 -1.78
C SER A 48 -22.21 -9.94 -1.19
N SER A 49 -21.94 -9.71 0.09
CA SER A 49 -22.21 -8.42 0.74
C SER A 49 -21.07 -7.45 0.48
N THR A 50 -21.33 -6.17 0.66
CA THR A 50 -20.32 -5.12 0.50
C THR A 50 -19.20 -5.30 1.51
N VAL A 51 -17.97 -5.27 1.02
CA VAL A 51 -16.74 -5.28 1.83
C VAL A 51 -15.95 -4.01 1.51
N SER A 52 -15.62 -3.25 2.54
CA SER A 52 -14.89 -2.00 2.38
C SER A 52 -13.44 -2.15 2.82
N PHE A 53 -12.55 -1.52 2.06
CA PHE A 53 -11.11 -1.52 2.28
C PHE A 53 -10.65 -0.08 2.43
N TRP A 54 -9.77 0.16 3.42
CA TRP A 54 -9.14 1.46 3.65
C TRP A 54 -7.64 1.33 3.43
N PHE A 55 -7.05 2.31 2.73
CA PHE A 55 -5.61 2.41 2.51
C PHE A 55 -5.16 3.83 2.80
N TRP A 56 -4.05 3.99 3.49
CA TRP A 56 -3.47 5.30 3.78
C TRP A 56 -1.98 5.19 4.08
N PRO A 57 -1.22 6.27 3.87
CA PRO A 57 0.18 6.32 4.28
C PRO A 57 0.30 6.75 5.75
N ARG A 58 1.37 6.27 6.37
CA ARG A 58 1.78 6.66 7.72
C ARG A 58 3.24 7.06 7.66
N VAL A 59 3.59 8.21 8.24
CA VAL A 59 4.96 8.73 8.29
C VAL A 59 5.40 8.77 9.75
N ASN A 60 6.53 8.15 10.04
CA ASN A 60 7.10 8.07 11.39
C ASN A 60 6.09 7.57 12.45
N GLY A 61 5.22 6.64 12.07
CA GLY A 61 4.22 6.06 12.94
C GLY A 61 2.94 6.89 13.10
N SER A 62 2.80 8.00 12.39
CA SER A 62 1.60 8.84 12.44
C SER A 62 0.87 8.84 11.11
N ASP A 63 -0.45 8.72 11.18
CA ASP A 63 -1.30 8.76 9.98
C ASP A 63 -1.22 10.13 9.32
N VAL A 64 -1.13 10.15 7.99
CA VAL A 64 -1.17 11.40 7.23
C VAL A 64 -2.62 11.83 7.07
N ALA A 65 -2.95 13.00 7.58
CA ALA A 65 -4.32 13.53 7.56
C ALA A 65 -4.83 13.69 6.12
N GLY A 66 -6.09 13.32 5.88
CA GLY A 66 -6.74 13.49 4.57
C GLY A 66 -6.23 12.55 3.48
N SER A 67 -5.46 11.52 3.82
CA SER A 67 -4.80 10.65 2.84
C SER A 67 -5.52 9.33 2.58
N THR A 68 -6.54 8.99 3.35
CA THR A 68 -7.20 7.69 3.26
C THR A 68 -7.98 7.51 1.96
N MET A 69 -7.78 6.35 1.33
CA MET A 69 -8.54 5.89 0.19
C MET A 69 -9.48 4.77 0.64
N ILE A 70 -10.77 4.88 0.31
CA ILE A 70 -11.78 3.89 0.67
C ILE A 70 -12.32 3.28 -0.61
N ASN A 71 -12.36 1.95 -0.66
CA ASN A 71 -12.89 1.20 -1.80
C ASN A 71 -13.80 0.09 -1.30
N ALA A 72 -14.92 -0.11 -1.98
CA ALA A 72 -15.91 -1.10 -1.63
C ALA A 72 -16.09 -2.11 -2.76
N LEU A 73 -16.10 -3.40 -2.43
CA LEU A 73 -16.46 -4.49 -3.33
C LEU A 73 -17.85 -5.00 -2.98
N HIS A 74 -18.70 -5.17 -3.99
CA HIS A 74 -20.08 -5.59 -3.83
C HIS A 74 -20.36 -7.00 -4.36
N ARG A 75 -19.32 -7.73 -4.78
CA ARG A 75 -19.50 -8.98 -5.51
C ARG A 75 -18.49 -10.02 -5.07
N ASN A 76 -18.98 -11.24 -4.81
CA ASN A 76 -18.16 -12.41 -4.55
C ASN A 76 -17.29 -12.74 -5.77
N GLY A 77 -16.00 -12.98 -5.54
CA GLY A 77 -15.05 -13.34 -6.56
C GLY A 77 -14.58 -12.19 -7.45
N ALA A 78 -15.08 -10.96 -7.22
CA ALA A 78 -14.59 -9.79 -7.95
C ALA A 78 -13.17 -9.45 -7.49
N THR A 79 -12.34 -9.04 -8.44
CA THR A 79 -11.01 -8.51 -8.17
C THR A 79 -10.93 -7.12 -8.77
N LEU A 80 -10.41 -6.18 -8.01
CA LEU A 80 -10.29 -4.79 -8.42
C LEU A 80 -8.91 -4.27 -8.06
N VAL A 81 -8.28 -3.57 -9.01
CA VAL A 81 -7.04 -2.84 -8.74
C VAL A 81 -7.41 -1.43 -8.36
N VAL A 82 -6.95 -0.99 -7.19
CA VAL A 82 -7.12 0.37 -6.70
C VAL A 82 -5.78 1.03 -6.58
N SER A 83 -5.70 2.32 -6.90
CA SER A 83 -4.44 3.04 -6.86
C SER A 83 -4.62 4.47 -6.43
N ARG A 84 -3.57 5.03 -5.84
CA ARG A 84 -3.55 6.43 -5.44
C ARG A 84 -2.11 6.95 -5.42
N SER A 85 -1.98 8.23 -5.77
CA SER A 85 -0.73 8.97 -5.64
C SER A 85 -0.85 10.01 -4.54
N ALA A 86 0.24 10.24 -3.84
CA ALA A 86 0.34 11.31 -2.85
C ALA A 86 1.69 11.99 -2.98
N ILE A 87 1.75 13.28 -2.64
CA ILE A 87 2.99 14.02 -2.55
C ILE A 87 3.24 14.31 -1.08
N LEU A 88 4.41 13.88 -0.60
CA LEU A 88 4.80 14.02 0.80
C LEU A 88 6.13 14.74 0.92
N ASN A 89 6.21 15.65 1.89
CA ASN A 89 7.49 16.24 2.28
C ASN A 89 8.11 15.40 3.37
N LEU A 90 9.29 14.84 3.12
CA LEU A 90 9.99 13.97 4.04
C LEU A 90 11.36 14.57 4.38
N THR A 91 11.81 14.32 5.60
CA THR A 91 13.13 14.67 6.10
C THR A 91 14.02 13.43 6.06
N ALA A 92 15.32 13.61 5.88
CA ALA A 92 16.26 12.50 5.91
C ALA A 92 16.09 11.67 7.18
N GLY A 93 15.96 10.35 7.02
CA GLY A 93 15.70 9.43 8.11
C GLY A 93 14.23 9.15 8.39
N ASP A 94 13.31 9.90 7.80
CA ASP A 94 11.88 9.61 7.90
C ASP A 94 11.56 8.26 7.27
N TYR A 95 10.58 7.56 7.80
CA TYR A 95 10.08 6.33 7.19
C TYR A 95 8.59 6.42 6.88
N LEU A 96 8.24 5.76 5.78
CA LEU A 96 6.88 5.64 5.27
C LEU A 96 6.40 4.21 5.43
N GLU A 97 5.16 4.04 5.82
CA GLU A 97 4.47 2.75 5.81
C GLU A 97 3.16 2.88 5.05
N ALA A 98 2.84 1.88 4.24
CA ALA A 98 1.53 1.76 3.63
C ALA A 98 0.64 0.93 4.55
N MET A 99 -0.49 1.51 4.94
CA MET A 99 -1.42 0.89 5.89
C MET A 99 -2.70 0.47 5.19
N TRP A 100 -3.32 -0.58 5.70
CA TRP A 100 -4.64 -1.01 5.22
C TRP A 100 -5.49 -1.55 6.35
N ALA A 101 -6.80 -1.51 6.13
CA ALA A 101 -7.79 -2.11 7.01
C ALA A 101 -8.99 -2.60 6.18
N VAL A 102 -9.74 -3.54 6.71
CA VAL A 102 -10.91 -4.12 6.06
C VAL A 102 -12.00 -4.36 7.11
N ASP A 103 -13.25 -4.26 6.72
CA ASP A 103 -14.39 -4.42 7.62
C ASP A 103 -15.01 -5.81 7.63
N SER A 104 -14.43 -6.76 6.88
CA SER A 104 -14.92 -8.15 6.81
C SER A 104 -13.75 -9.10 6.63
N THR A 105 -13.83 -10.26 7.28
CA THR A 105 -12.85 -11.35 7.09
C THR A 105 -12.91 -11.97 5.69
N SER A 106 -13.94 -11.66 4.92
CA SER A 106 -14.08 -12.10 3.53
C SER A 106 -13.24 -11.28 2.55
N GLY A 107 -12.80 -10.10 2.94
CA GLY A 107 -11.96 -9.24 2.11
C GLY A 107 -10.48 -9.57 2.26
N PHE A 108 -9.74 -9.56 1.17
CA PHE A 108 -8.31 -9.85 1.19
C PHE A 108 -7.57 -9.12 0.06
N LEU A 109 -6.26 -9.01 0.24
CA LEU A 109 -5.35 -8.54 -0.80
C LEU A 109 -4.97 -9.76 -1.64
N ASP A 110 -5.18 -9.65 -2.95
CA ASP A 110 -5.13 -10.79 -3.86
C ASP A 110 -3.86 -10.77 -4.70
N ALA A 111 -3.01 -11.78 -4.51
CA ALA A 111 -1.86 -12.03 -5.35
C ALA A 111 -2.16 -13.23 -6.26
N SER A 112 -1.70 -13.16 -7.50
CA SER A 112 -1.90 -14.22 -8.48
C SER A 112 -0.58 -14.83 -8.89
N ALA A 113 -0.50 -16.17 -8.90
CA ALA A 113 0.67 -16.87 -9.39
C ALA A 113 0.80 -16.71 -10.91
N ALA A 114 2.03 -16.91 -11.44
CA ALA A 114 2.26 -16.88 -12.87
C ALA A 114 1.43 -17.97 -13.58
N THR A 115 0.91 -17.61 -14.75
CA THR A 115 0.18 -18.51 -15.64
C THR A 115 1.04 -18.83 -16.87
N ALA A 116 0.52 -19.70 -17.75
CA ALA A 116 1.21 -19.99 -19.01
C ALA A 116 1.28 -18.79 -19.96
N PHE A 117 0.45 -17.79 -19.75
CA PHE A 117 0.31 -16.62 -20.62
C PHE A 117 0.64 -15.29 -19.95
N ALA A 118 0.78 -15.24 -18.64
CA ALA A 118 1.05 -14.00 -17.91
C ALA A 118 1.95 -14.21 -16.70
N PRO A 119 2.83 -13.22 -16.37
CA PRO A 119 3.60 -13.27 -15.14
C PRO A 119 2.72 -13.22 -13.89
N ALA A 120 3.31 -13.51 -12.73
CA ALA A 120 2.64 -13.36 -11.44
C ALA A 120 2.24 -11.90 -11.19
N ALA A 121 1.11 -11.70 -10.52
CA ALA A 121 0.62 -10.39 -10.11
C ALA A 121 0.78 -10.23 -8.60
N PRO A 122 1.53 -9.21 -8.12
CA PRO A 122 1.63 -8.94 -6.69
C PRO A 122 0.32 -8.37 -6.15
N ALA A 123 0.05 -8.58 -4.86
CA ALA A 123 -1.14 -8.03 -4.21
C ALA A 123 -1.07 -6.51 -4.09
N THR A 124 0.12 -5.98 -3.84
CA THR A 124 0.34 -4.52 -3.73
C THR A 124 1.65 -4.14 -4.37
N THR A 125 1.71 -2.90 -4.86
CA THR A 125 2.95 -2.28 -5.34
C THR A 125 3.03 -0.87 -4.78
N ILE A 126 4.27 -0.41 -4.60
CA ILE A 126 4.54 0.96 -4.19
C ILE A 126 5.76 1.48 -4.95
N SER A 127 5.69 2.72 -5.40
CA SER A 127 6.86 3.43 -5.92
C SER A 127 6.99 4.77 -5.21
N ILE A 128 8.22 5.13 -4.89
CA ILE A 128 8.54 6.37 -4.19
C ILE A 128 9.63 7.06 -4.97
N THR A 129 9.35 8.28 -5.42
CA THR A 129 10.28 9.04 -6.25
C THR A 129 10.47 10.43 -5.66
N ARG A 130 11.73 10.82 -5.44
CA ARG A 130 12.05 12.17 -4.99
C ARG A 130 11.93 13.14 -6.16
N LEU A 131 11.12 14.17 -5.99
CA LEU A 131 10.93 15.20 -7.02
C LEU A 131 12.08 16.22 -6.98
N HIS A 132 12.39 16.72 -5.80
CA HIS A 132 13.49 17.68 -5.59
C HIS A 132 13.76 17.82 -4.09
N GLY A 133 14.89 18.40 -3.78
CA GLY A 133 15.34 18.62 -2.42
C GLY A 133 14.80 19.84 -1.73
#